data_f17d562e4993ead14c9996468db46672
#
_entry.id   f17d562e4993ead14c9996468db46672
#
_cell.length_a   1.000
_cell.length_b   1.000
_cell.length_c   1.000
_cell.angle_alpha   90.00
_cell.angle_beta   90.00
_cell.angle_gamma   90.00
#
_symmetry.space_group_name_H-M   'P 1'
#
loop_
_entity.id
_entity.type
_entity.pdbx_description
1 polymer ?
#
loop_
_entity_poly.entity_id
_entity_poly.type
_entity_poly.pdbx_seq_one_letter_code
_entity_poly.pdbx_strand_id
1 'polypeptide(L)'
;MKKIFFYALGLMCALSAQAAVIQVTSDKSGTELQEAINGAKSGDSVLVQAGTYYGNFTMKEGVNVSGGWNEDFTAQTDYETILDANADGRVLEQPSNFTTLTVWSNFTIQNGNLKAIRSVPASGLSSGVALGKKGQVKHCLIQNNTFSYNGNCMGGGVGNDSIDAATDVCAEDCIIRNNCGTHGGGARVRGTLLNCVIENNNTNNSVKKGPAGGVHLQGGRMVNCIVRGNLSGGDTGGVRCWGKSQIINSLIAGNTATGKVGGVGIENANSDIIGCTIVNNDQLVNDASHNSKCGISCGATSDNGTKLANNVVWGNKHKGVVQEAQVYYISHYAAANRIYNAITHQNTTNGIKLSMNNDENDTYTDNDSNEQTGRAPHFADPANGDYRLTWQSPMLGRADSSIAVVTKDLDGNNRNIEGVDLGAYELPYYTLTIAAFDHATLTIGEDAYTAGEYSVPMPKGYTATATIAPAEGYSIKSVKIDEDELEAVAGVYTLPAVSANVTLTIEIQQDKGTAIDNTKANTKAAKQIRNGQLLILRDGKEFNVLGSQL
;
A
#
# COMPACT_ATOMS: atom_id res chain seq x y z
N MET A 1 18.79 15.87 -81.82
CA MET A 1 19.01 16.78 -80.68
C MET A 1 18.16 16.28 -79.51
N LYS A 2 18.76 15.53 -78.54
CA LYS A 2 18.11 15.04 -77.35
C LYS A 2 18.41 16.06 -76.20
N LYS A 3 17.35 16.70 -75.68
CA LYS A 3 17.46 17.59 -74.52
C LYS A 3 17.52 16.72 -73.24
N ILE A 4 18.60 16.79 -72.47
CA ILE A 4 18.77 16.17 -71.16
C ILE A 4 18.28 17.19 -70.13
N PHE A 5 17.20 16.85 -69.39
CA PHE A 5 16.74 17.62 -68.24
C PHE A 5 17.49 17.10 -66.98
N PHE A 6 18.28 17.95 -66.38
CA PHE A 6 18.81 17.73 -65.04
C PHE A 6 17.74 18.11 -64.02
N TYR A 7 17.24 17.11 -63.28
CA TYR A 7 16.50 17.37 -62.02
C TYR A 7 17.52 17.52 -60.90
N ALA A 8 17.65 18.71 -60.38
CA ALA A 8 18.36 18.96 -59.13
C ALA A 8 17.44 18.51 -57.97
N LEU A 9 17.74 17.36 -57.40
CA LEU A 9 17.10 16.86 -56.20
C LEU A 9 17.73 17.60 -55.02
N GLY A 10 17.06 18.64 -54.54
CA GLY A 10 17.44 19.35 -53.31
C GLY A 10 17.22 18.44 -52.10
N LEU A 11 18.28 17.87 -51.59
CA LEU A 11 18.29 17.15 -50.32
C LEU A 11 18.13 18.20 -49.20
N MET A 12 16.90 18.49 -48.78
CA MET A 12 16.64 19.17 -47.51
C MET A 12 17.05 18.22 -46.40
N CYS A 13 18.27 18.34 -45.89
CA CYS A 13 18.64 17.84 -44.59
C CYS A 13 17.77 18.60 -43.56
N ALA A 14 16.72 18.00 -43.10
CA ALA A 14 16.07 18.42 -41.86
C ALA A 14 17.07 18.19 -40.75
N LEU A 15 17.82 19.21 -40.37
CA LEU A 15 18.54 19.26 -39.09
C LEU A 15 17.47 19.13 -38.02
N SER A 16 17.33 17.94 -37.44
CA SER A 16 16.60 17.78 -36.21
C SER A 16 17.31 18.67 -35.17
N ALA A 17 16.68 19.78 -34.78
CA ALA A 17 17.18 20.59 -33.70
C ALA A 17 17.29 19.68 -32.47
N GLN A 18 18.52 19.48 -31.98
CA GLN A 18 18.75 18.72 -30.76
C GLN A 18 18.13 19.52 -29.61
N ALA A 19 17.39 18.85 -28.74
CA ALA A 19 16.79 19.46 -27.55
C ALA A 19 17.90 20.10 -26.70
N ALA A 20 17.70 21.36 -26.34
CA ALA A 20 18.67 22.09 -25.52
C ALA A 20 18.44 21.83 -24.03
N VAL A 21 19.52 21.88 -23.27
CA VAL A 21 19.50 21.92 -21.81
C VAL A 21 19.84 23.34 -21.37
N ILE A 22 18.91 23.97 -20.67
CA ILE A 22 19.04 25.35 -20.17
C ILE A 22 19.23 25.24 -18.65
N GLN A 23 20.28 25.84 -18.13
CA GLN A 23 20.61 25.84 -16.70
C GLN A 23 20.27 27.20 -16.09
N VAL A 24 19.56 27.19 -14.96
CA VAL A 24 19.20 28.38 -14.18
C VAL A 24 19.84 28.25 -12.81
N THR A 25 20.79 29.11 -12.52
CA THR A 25 21.57 29.14 -11.29
C THR A 25 20.79 29.84 -10.15
N SER A 26 21.18 29.59 -8.89
CA SER A 26 20.46 30.08 -7.70
C SER A 26 20.57 31.59 -7.46
N ASP A 27 21.46 32.28 -8.16
CA ASP A 27 21.57 33.75 -8.17
C ASP A 27 20.46 34.42 -9.03
N LYS A 28 19.72 33.62 -9.81
CA LYS A 28 18.62 34.11 -10.65
C LYS A 28 17.32 34.32 -9.86
N SER A 29 16.61 35.37 -10.23
CA SER A 29 15.28 35.67 -9.68
C SER A 29 14.20 34.74 -10.28
N GLY A 30 13.03 34.70 -9.66
CA GLY A 30 11.87 34.01 -10.25
C GLY A 30 11.47 34.56 -11.62
N THR A 31 11.66 35.87 -11.87
CA THR A 31 11.43 36.46 -13.19
C THR A 31 12.41 35.91 -14.23
N GLU A 32 13.70 35.81 -13.92
CA GLU A 32 14.71 35.26 -14.82
C GLU A 32 14.48 33.75 -15.07
N LEU A 33 14.03 33.00 -14.06
CA LEU A 33 13.58 31.61 -14.26
C LEU A 33 12.42 31.56 -15.26
N GLN A 34 11.41 32.42 -15.11
CA GLN A 34 10.27 32.43 -16.04
C GLN A 34 10.70 32.86 -17.44
N GLU A 35 11.63 33.83 -17.57
CA GLU A 35 12.19 34.22 -18.86
C GLU A 35 12.95 33.08 -19.55
N ALA A 36 13.74 32.32 -18.80
CA ALA A 36 14.42 31.12 -19.32
C ALA A 36 13.41 30.08 -19.86
N ILE A 37 12.32 29.82 -19.13
CA ILE A 37 11.24 28.93 -19.55
C ILE A 37 10.57 29.48 -20.82
N ASN A 38 10.27 30.79 -20.87
CA ASN A 38 9.64 31.43 -22.02
C ASN A 38 10.55 31.40 -23.27
N GLY A 39 11.86 31.50 -23.07
CA GLY A 39 12.86 31.40 -24.16
C GLY A 39 13.07 30.00 -24.71
N ALA A 40 12.85 28.96 -23.91
CA ALA A 40 13.02 27.56 -24.30
C ALA A 40 12.06 27.16 -25.43
N LYS A 41 12.44 26.17 -26.23
CA LYS A 41 11.61 25.58 -27.30
C LYS A 41 10.99 24.26 -26.83
N SER A 42 9.92 23.86 -27.47
CA SER A 42 9.34 22.52 -27.24
C SER A 42 10.39 21.43 -27.46
N GLY A 43 10.55 20.53 -26.50
CA GLY A 43 11.58 19.52 -26.45
C GLY A 43 12.77 19.90 -25.57
N ASP A 44 12.99 21.17 -25.25
CA ASP A 44 14.08 21.60 -24.36
C ASP A 44 13.77 21.23 -22.89
N SER A 45 14.83 21.16 -22.09
CA SER A 45 14.77 20.94 -20.65
C SER A 45 15.39 22.13 -19.91
N VAL A 46 14.73 22.60 -18.85
CA VAL A 46 15.25 23.63 -17.97
C VAL A 46 15.62 22.98 -16.63
N LEU A 47 16.90 23.05 -16.26
CA LEU A 47 17.44 22.56 -15.00
C LEU A 47 17.58 23.75 -14.05
N VAL A 48 16.98 23.64 -12.86
CA VAL A 48 16.93 24.74 -11.89
C VAL A 48 17.69 24.35 -10.64
N GLN A 49 18.71 25.13 -10.31
CA GLN A 49 19.53 24.92 -9.13
C GLN A 49 18.67 25.06 -7.83
N ALA A 50 19.08 24.36 -6.79
CA ALA A 50 18.49 24.50 -5.45
C ALA A 50 18.52 25.96 -4.99
N GLY A 51 17.41 26.43 -4.42
CA GLY A 51 17.24 27.82 -3.99
C GLY A 51 15.76 28.24 -4.02
N THR A 52 15.49 29.47 -3.59
CA THR A 52 14.11 29.99 -3.56
C THR A 52 13.89 31.01 -4.66
N TYR A 53 12.87 30.74 -5.48
CA TYR A 53 12.45 31.57 -6.60
C TYR A 53 11.07 32.13 -6.30
N TYR A 54 11.00 33.45 -6.10
CA TYR A 54 9.75 34.15 -5.78
C TYR A 54 8.99 34.52 -7.04
N GLY A 55 7.68 34.27 -7.07
CA GLY A 55 6.80 34.69 -8.16
C GLY A 55 5.68 33.71 -8.48
N ASN A 56 4.99 33.99 -9.57
CA ASN A 56 3.94 33.17 -10.14
C ASN A 56 4.46 32.61 -11.48
N PHE A 57 4.46 31.30 -11.61
CA PHE A 57 5.09 30.62 -12.74
C PHE A 57 4.06 30.07 -13.71
N THR A 58 4.40 30.11 -14.99
CA THR A 58 3.55 29.60 -16.08
C THR A 58 4.29 28.53 -16.87
N MET A 59 3.66 27.38 -17.02
CA MET A 59 4.18 26.28 -17.82
C MET A 59 4.18 26.63 -19.31
N LYS A 60 5.19 26.16 -20.03
CA LYS A 60 5.28 26.27 -21.49
C LYS A 60 5.22 24.87 -22.11
N GLU A 61 4.34 24.70 -23.09
CA GLU A 61 4.13 23.39 -23.75
C GLU A 61 5.42 22.79 -24.29
N GLY A 62 5.67 21.52 -23.94
CA GLY A 62 6.83 20.75 -24.37
C GLY A 62 8.15 21.16 -23.70
N VAL A 63 8.15 22.07 -22.74
CA VAL A 63 9.34 22.45 -21.94
C VAL A 63 9.26 21.78 -20.58
N ASN A 64 10.10 20.77 -20.36
CA ASN A 64 10.22 20.13 -19.07
C ASN A 64 11.13 20.93 -18.14
N VAL A 65 10.75 21.04 -16.87
CA VAL A 65 11.51 21.81 -15.88
C VAL A 65 11.77 20.93 -14.65
N SER A 66 13.01 20.86 -14.20
CA SER A 66 13.37 20.10 -13.01
C SER A 66 14.20 20.91 -12.02
N GLY A 67 13.84 20.83 -10.74
CA GLY A 67 14.50 21.49 -9.63
C GLY A 67 15.46 20.59 -8.87
N GLY A 68 16.01 21.12 -7.76
CA GLY A 68 16.90 20.39 -6.85
C GLY A 68 18.33 20.20 -7.33
N TRP A 69 18.73 20.86 -8.41
CA TRP A 69 20.08 20.70 -8.95
C TRP A 69 21.14 21.38 -8.07
N ASN A 70 22.26 20.71 -7.90
CA ASN A 70 23.44 21.26 -7.25
C ASN A 70 24.16 22.30 -8.13
N GLU A 71 25.21 22.90 -7.63
CA GLU A 71 25.91 24.03 -8.28
C GLU A 71 26.44 23.69 -9.68
N ASP A 72 26.90 22.49 -9.89
CA ASP A 72 27.47 22.02 -11.17
C ASP A 72 26.47 21.23 -12.05
N PHE A 73 25.21 21.12 -11.63
CA PHE A 73 24.14 20.38 -12.33
C PHE A 73 24.43 18.91 -12.57
N THR A 74 25.17 18.27 -11.66
CA THR A 74 25.52 16.83 -11.74
C THR A 74 24.65 15.93 -10.86
N ALA A 75 24.00 16.50 -9.84
CA ALA A 75 23.16 15.78 -8.90
C ALA A 75 21.94 16.60 -8.48
N GLN A 76 20.88 15.93 -8.05
CA GLN A 76 19.67 16.54 -7.50
C GLN A 76 19.50 16.16 -6.03
N THR A 77 18.98 17.12 -5.25
CA THR A 77 18.44 16.91 -3.90
C THR A 77 16.93 17.16 -3.92
N ASP A 78 16.18 16.34 -3.20
CA ASP A 78 14.72 16.40 -3.24
C ASP A 78 14.20 17.70 -2.62
N TYR A 79 13.30 18.37 -3.34
CA TYR A 79 12.50 19.50 -2.91
C TYR A 79 13.26 20.78 -2.53
N GLU A 80 14.55 20.88 -2.78
CA GLU A 80 15.36 22.06 -2.41
C GLU A 80 15.20 23.26 -3.36
N THR A 81 14.62 23.09 -4.54
CA THR A 81 14.19 24.22 -5.37
C THR A 81 12.78 24.63 -4.98
N ILE A 82 12.63 25.83 -4.44
CA ILE A 82 11.38 26.34 -3.90
C ILE A 82 10.78 27.38 -4.84
N LEU A 83 9.59 27.11 -5.35
CA LEU A 83 8.75 28.07 -6.06
C LEU A 83 7.78 28.67 -5.04
N ASP A 84 7.92 29.96 -4.72
CA ASP A 84 7.19 30.63 -3.65
C ASP A 84 6.43 31.84 -4.20
N ALA A 85 5.09 31.79 -4.10
CA ALA A 85 4.26 32.90 -4.53
C ALA A 85 4.23 34.08 -3.53
N ASN A 86 4.92 33.99 -2.40
CA ASN A 86 4.95 35.05 -1.37
C ASN A 86 3.54 35.53 -0.96
N ALA A 87 2.60 34.59 -0.82
CA ALA A 87 1.20 34.82 -0.52
C ALA A 87 0.47 35.74 -1.53
N ASP A 88 0.90 35.77 -2.78
CA ASP A 88 0.28 36.55 -3.84
C ASP A 88 -0.06 35.74 -5.11
N GLY A 89 -1.29 35.33 -5.21
CA GLY A 89 -1.80 34.58 -6.38
C GLY A 89 -1.52 33.08 -6.33
N ARG A 90 -1.44 32.46 -7.50
CA ARG A 90 -1.16 31.05 -7.72
C ARG A 90 0.34 30.86 -7.93
N VAL A 91 0.89 29.74 -7.43
CA VAL A 91 2.32 29.47 -7.61
C VAL A 91 2.64 29.03 -9.03
N LEU A 92 1.93 28.00 -9.54
CA LEU A 92 2.18 27.42 -10.86
C LEU A 92 0.88 27.25 -11.65
N GLU A 93 0.87 27.69 -12.89
CA GLU A 93 -0.29 27.50 -13.77
C GLU A 93 0.09 26.99 -15.16
N GLN A 94 -0.77 26.17 -15.71
CA GLN A 94 -0.78 25.80 -17.12
C GLN A 94 -1.78 26.73 -17.85
N PRO A 95 -1.35 27.52 -18.84
CA PRO A 95 -2.18 28.59 -19.41
C PRO A 95 -3.27 28.07 -20.35
N SER A 96 -3.07 26.90 -20.95
CA SER A 96 -4.00 26.27 -21.89
C SER A 96 -3.86 24.75 -21.83
N ASN A 97 -4.76 24.01 -22.48
CA ASN A 97 -4.56 22.59 -22.70
C ASN A 97 -3.38 22.36 -23.66
N PHE A 98 -2.52 21.44 -23.28
CA PHE A 98 -1.37 21.07 -24.09
C PHE A 98 -1.69 19.83 -24.96
N THR A 99 -0.95 19.64 -26.03
CA THR A 99 -0.95 18.46 -26.89
C THR A 99 0.22 17.55 -26.55
N THR A 100 1.29 18.13 -26.04
CA THR A 100 2.53 17.45 -25.63
C THR A 100 2.61 17.37 -24.12
N LEU A 101 2.94 16.20 -23.57
CA LEU A 101 3.18 16.03 -22.14
C LEU A 101 4.30 16.97 -21.69
N THR A 102 4.02 17.76 -20.66
CA THR A 102 4.94 18.75 -20.10
C THR A 102 5.03 18.54 -18.61
N VAL A 103 6.22 18.24 -18.12
CA VAL A 103 6.47 17.81 -16.75
C VAL A 103 7.32 18.83 -16.00
N TRP A 104 6.84 19.25 -14.83
CA TRP A 104 7.65 19.98 -13.85
C TRP A 104 7.91 19.07 -12.65
N SER A 105 9.18 18.91 -12.26
CA SER A 105 9.57 17.91 -11.27
C SER A 105 10.55 18.43 -10.22
N ASN A 106 10.49 17.81 -9.05
CA ASN A 106 11.41 18.01 -7.93
C ASN A 106 11.44 19.44 -7.39
N PHE A 107 10.25 19.98 -7.12
CA PHE A 107 10.06 21.33 -6.54
C PHE A 107 9.33 21.27 -5.21
N THR A 108 9.66 22.21 -4.32
CA THR A 108 8.70 22.69 -3.32
C THR A 108 7.86 23.81 -3.94
N ILE A 109 6.52 23.68 -3.92
CA ILE A 109 5.56 24.63 -4.50
C ILE A 109 4.69 25.16 -3.36
N GLN A 110 4.91 26.42 -2.95
CA GLN A 110 4.33 26.90 -1.70
C GLN A 110 3.85 28.35 -1.70
N ASN A 111 3.09 28.68 -0.64
CA ASN A 111 2.65 30.02 -0.29
C ASN A 111 1.80 30.70 -1.38
N GLY A 112 1.07 29.92 -2.20
CA GLY A 112 0.03 30.44 -3.07
C GLY A 112 -1.15 30.96 -2.25
N ASN A 113 -1.70 32.15 -2.61
CA ASN A 113 -2.87 32.69 -1.97
C ASN A 113 -3.78 33.42 -3.00
N LEU A 114 -4.87 32.76 -3.38
CA LEU A 114 -5.85 33.36 -4.26
C LEU A 114 -6.64 34.44 -3.50
N LYS A 115 -6.49 35.72 -3.92
CA LYS A 115 -7.18 36.89 -3.36
C LYS A 115 -8.44 37.28 -4.15
N ALA A 116 -8.62 36.75 -5.35
CA ALA A 116 -9.76 36.95 -6.25
C ALA A 116 -9.97 35.74 -7.16
N ILE A 117 -11.10 35.72 -7.88
CA ILE A 117 -11.34 34.70 -8.90
C ILE A 117 -10.31 34.86 -10.01
N ARG A 118 -9.42 33.88 -10.13
CA ARG A 118 -8.43 33.79 -11.20
C ARG A 118 -8.58 32.43 -11.89
N SER A 119 -9.60 32.32 -12.75
CA SER A 119 -9.78 31.13 -13.57
C SER A 119 -8.87 31.22 -14.78
N VAL A 120 -8.14 30.15 -15.02
CA VAL A 120 -7.46 29.91 -16.30
C VAL A 120 -8.34 28.94 -17.08
N PRO A 121 -8.69 29.21 -18.34
CA PRO A 121 -9.69 28.42 -19.06
C PRO A 121 -9.47 26.91 -19.09
N ALA A 122 -8.24 26.46 -18.93
CA ALA A 122 -7.89 25.05 -19.01
C ALA A 122 -7.57 24.38 -17.65
N SER A 123 -7.33 25.12 -16.59
CA SER A 123 -6.65 24.58 -15.40
C SER A 123 -7.35 24.81 -14.06
N GLY A 124 -8.53 25.45 -14.06
CA GLY A 124 -9.34 25.57 -12.86
C GLY A 124 -8.84 26.60 -11.82
N LEU A 125 -9.32 26.46 -10.58
CA LEU A 125 -9.20 27.47 -9.52
C LEU A 125 -8.36 26.95 -8.34
N SER A 126 -7.10 26.55 -8.57
CA SER A 126 -6.18 26.14 -7.49
C SER A 126 -5.23 27.28 -7.10
N SER A 127 -4.80 27.31 -5.84
CA SER A 127 -3.80 28.27 -5.34
C SER A 127 -2.36 27.76 -5.46
N GLY A 128 -2.13 26.47 -5.32
CA GLY A 128 -0.81 25.88 -5.53
C GLY A 128 -0.52 25.69 -7.02
N VAL A 129 -1.03 24.62 -7.58
CA VAL A 129 -0.80 24.17 -8.95
C VAL A 129 -2.11 24.05 -9.69
N ALA A 130 -2.26 24.69 -10.83
CA ALA A 130 -3.41 24.55 -11.70
C ALA A 130 -3.01 23.97 -13.05
N LEU A 131 -3.53 22.77 -13.38
CA LEU A 131 -3.17 21.99 -14.56
C LEU A 131 -4.37 21.77 -15.48
N GLY A 132 -4.12 21.80 -16.76
CA GLY A 132 -4.99 21.34 -17.82
C GLY A 132 -4.58 19.97 -18.33
N LYS A 133 -4.95 19.69 -19.60
CA LYS A 133 -4.56 18.46 -20.31
C LYS A 133 -3.05 18.45 -20.58
N LYS A 134 -2.40 17.30 -20.39
CA LYS A 134 -0.96 17.08 -20.66
C LYS A 134 0.01 17.92 -19.81
N GLY A 135 -0.45 18.62 -18.78
CA GLY A 135 0.42 19.17 -17.76
C GLY A 135 0.54 18.23 -16.57
N GLN A 136 1.74 18.05 -16.06
CA GLN A 136 2.04 17.16 -14.95
C GLN A 136 3.04 17.79 -13.97
N VAL A 137 2.81 17.59 -12.68
CA VAL A 137 3.83 17.76 -11.64
C VAL A 137 4.25 16.39 -11.13
N LYS A 138 5.56 16.20 -10.96
CA LYS A 138 6.13 14.92 -10.54
C LYS A 138 7.16 15.13 -9.44
N HIS A 139 7.13 14.26 -8.43
CA HIS A 139 8.09 14.32 -7.32
C HIS A 139 8.19 15.73 -6.72
N CYS A 140 7.04 16.31 -6.36
CA CYS A 140 6.97 17.66 -5.82
C CYS A 140 6.39 17.66 -4.40
N LEU A 141 6.87 18.59 -3.57
CA LEU A 141 6.26 18.95 -2.29
C LEU A 141 5.37 20.18 -2.51
N ILE A 142 4.04 20.00 -2.42
CA ILE A 142 3.06 21.07 -2.65
C ILE A 142 2.41 21.42 -1.33
N GLN A 143 2.75 22.57 -0.75
CA GLN A 143 2.37 22.88 0.62
C GLN A 143 1.99 24.35 0.87
N ASN A 144 1.23 24.58 1.95
CA ASN A 144 0.91 25.90 2.49
C ASN A 144 0.22 26.84 1.48
N ASN A 145 -0.53 26.27 0.51
CA ASN A 145 -1.29 27.05 -0.45
C ASN A 145 -2.72 27.26 0.05
N THR A 146 -3.22 28.49 -0.05
CA THR A 146 -4.50 28.89 0.54
C THR A 146 -5.26 29.88 -0.35
N PHE A 147 -6.38 30.39 0.15
CA PHE A 147 -7.16 31.48 -0.48
C PHE A 147 -7.72 32.39 0.60
N SER A 148 -7.93 33.67 0.24
CA SER A 148 -8.41 34.69 1.17
C SER A 148 -9.60 35.49 0.64
N TYR A 149 -10.31 35.02 -0.39
CA TYR A 149 -11.50 35.67 -0.93
C TYR A 149 -12.75 34.78 -0.77
N ASN A 150 -13.93 35.40 -0.76
CA ASN A 150 -15.19 34.66 -0.63
C ASN A 150 -15.63 34.03 -1.97
N GLY A 151 -14.81 33.17 -2.51
CA GLY A 151 -15.06 32.45 -3.76
C GLY A 151 -14.63 30.99 -3.66
N ASN A 152 -14.50 30.33 -4.80
CA ASN A 152 -14.07 28.96 -4.85
C ASN A 152 -12.56 28.87 -5.12
N CYS A 153 -11.85 28.12 -4.26
CA CYS A 153 -10.51 27.61 -4.50
C CYS A 153 -10.63 26.10 -4.63
N MET A 154 -10.65 25.61 -5.86
CA MET A 154 -10.92 24.21 -6.16
C MET A 154 -9.62 23.42 -6.26
N GLY A 155 -9.25 22.75 -5.17
CA GLY A 155 -7.95 22.12 -4.98
C GLY A 155 -6.94 23.13 -4.40
N GLY A 156 -6.76 23.11 -3.07
CA GLY A 156 -5.80 24.01 -2.43
C GLY A 156 -4.38 23.81 -2.96
N GLY A 157 -3.91 22.58 -2.96
CA GLY A 157 -2.61 22.19 -3.51
C GLY A 157 -2.64 22.02 -5.04
N VAL A 158 -3.47 21.12 -5.56
CA VAL A 158 -3.54 20.78 -6.99
C VAL A 158 -4.96 20.89 -7.51
N GLY A 159 -5.15 21.63 -8.59
CA GLY A 159 -6.38 21.67 -9.37
C GLY A 159 -6.12 21.20 -10.80
N ASN A 160 -6.94 20.26 -11.29
CA ASN A 160 -6.91 19.82 -12.66
C ASN A 160 -8.34 19.70 -13.19
N ASP A 161 -8.67 20.48 -14.20
CA ASP A 161 -9.98 20.49 -14.86
C ASP A 161 -9.94 19.92 -16.29
N SER A 162 -8.94 19.08 -16.59
CA SER A 162 -8.83 18.37 -17.87
C SER A 162 -10.11 17.58 -18.21
N ILE A 163 -10.49 17.60 -19.48
CA ILE A 163 -11.73 16.95 -19.96
C ILE A 163 -11.50 15.47 -20.25
N ASP A 164 -10.27 15.06 -20.58
CA ASP A 164 -9.92 13.66 -20.92
C ASP A 164 -9.32 12.94 -19.70
N ALA A 165 -10.06 12.93 -18.65
CA ALA A 165 -9.63 12.62 -17.29
C ALA A 165 -8.97 11.25 -17.07
N ALA A 166 -9.31 10.23 -17.85
CA ALA A 166 -8.92 8.85 -17.51
C ALA A 166 -7.45 8.50 -17.84
N THR A 167 -6.79 9.28 -18.67
CA THR A 167 -5.44 8.94 -19.19
C THR A 167 -4.34 9.89 -18.75
N ASP A 168 -4.68 11.11 -18.30
CA ASP A 168 -3.68 12.11 -17.94
C ASP A 168 -3.32 12.01 -16.45
N VAL A 169 -2.06 11.64 -16.15
CA VAL A 169 -1.51 11.76 -14.80
C VAL A 169 -1.19 13.23 -14.55
N CYS A 170 -1.88 13.86 -13.60
CA CYS A 170 -1.68 15.28 -13.28
C CYS A 170 -0.68 15.49 -12.15
N ALA A 171 -0.61 14.57 -11.17
CA ALA A 171 0.41 14.56 -10.14
C ALA A 171 0.88 13.13 -9.89
N GLU A 172 2.19 12.96 -9.82
CA GLU A 172 2.86 11.67 -9.63
C GLU A 172 3.96 11.80 -8.58
N ASP A 173 4.05 10.83 -7.66
CA ASP A 173 5.06 10.80 -6.60
C ASP A 173 5.14 12.10 -5.76
N CYS A 174 4.00 12.80 -5.57
CA CYS A 174 3.96 14.09 -4.91
C CYS A 174 3.51 13.99 -3.45
N ILE A 175 4.02 14.90 -2.61
CA ILE A 175 3.52 15.16 -1.25
C ILE A 175 2.68 16.45 -1.31
N ILE A 176 1.38 16.33 -1.02
CA ILE A 176 0.43 17.46 -1.06
C ILE A 176 -0.08 17.67 0.36
N ARG A 177 0.43 18.70 1.05
CA ARG A 177 0.14 18.87 2.48
C ARG A 177 -0.12 20.31 2.91
N ASN A 178 -0.85 20.46 4.01
CA ASN A 178 -1.11 21.76 4.64
C ASN A 178 -1.73 22.80 3.67
N ASN A 179 -2.45 22.34 2.65
CA ASN A 179 -3.13 23.21 1.70
C ASN A 179 -4.58 23.43 2.12
N CYS A 180 -5.16 24.53 1.68
CA CYS A 180 -6.53 24.89 1.96
C CYS A 180 -7.29 25.23 0.67
N GLY A 181 -8.41 24.54 0.44
CA GLY A 181 -9.30 24.77 -0.70
C GLY A 181 -10.77 24.73 -0.31
N THR A 182 -11.68 24.96 -1.26
CA THR A 182 -13.13 24.83 -1.04
C THR A 182 -13.68 23.47 -1.50
N HIS A 183 -13.03 22.82 -2.47
CA HIS A 183 -13.42 21.51 -3.00
C HIS A 183 -12.15 20.67 -3.21
N GLY A 184 -11.77 19.91 -2.20
CA GLY A 184 -10.46 19.27 -2.13
C GLY A 184 -9.43 20.21 -1.51
N GLY A 185 -9.19 20.06 -0.20
CA GLY A 185 -8.16 20.87 0.49
C GLY A 185 -6.79 20.60 -0.11
N GLY A 186 -6.46 19.33 -0.33
CA GLY A 186 -5.25 18.93 -1.04
C GLY A 186 -5.40 19.03 -2.55
N ALA A 187 -6.35 18.30 -3.14
CA ALA A 187 -6.48 18.24 -4.58
C ALA A 187 -7.95 18.17 -5.06
N ARG A 188 -8.22 18.80 -6.20
CA ARG A 188 -9.44 18.56 -6.99
C ARG A 188 -9.06 18.25 -8.42
N VAL A 189 -9.36 17.03 -8.88
CA VAL A 189 -8.83 16.54 -10.15
C VAL A 189 -9.87 15.80 -10.97
N ARG A 190 -9.73 15.90 -12.29
CA ARG A 190 -10.35 15.04 -13.29
C ARG A 190 -9.37 14.04 -13.88
N GLY A 191 -8.08 14.32 -13.82
CA GLY A 191 -6.99 13.42 -14.18
C GLY A 191 -6.67 12.40 -13.09
N THR A 192 -5.48 11.82 -13.16
CA THR A 192 -5.00 10.81 -12.21
C THR A 192 -4.00 11.39 -11.22
N LEU A 193 -4.22 11.11 -9.93
CA LEU A 193 -3.20 11.19 -8.88
C LEU A 193 -2.57 9.80 -8.77
N LEU A 194 -1.26 9.72 -8.91
CA LEU A 194 -0.50 8.47 -8.88
C LEU A 194 0.59 8.54 -7.80
N ASN A 195 0.65 7.54 -6.93
CA ASN A 195 1.67 7.42 -5.88
C ASN A 195 1.81 8.67 -4.98
N CYS A 196 0.73 9.39 -4.70
CA CYS A 196 0.79 10.64 -3.97
C CYS A 196 0.45 10.45 -2.48
N VAL A 197 1.09 11.26 -1.63
CA VAL A 197 0.70 11.42 -0.22
C VAL A 197 -0.05 12.74 -0.07
N ILE A 198 -1.32 12.67 0.34
CA ILE A 198 -2.20 13.84 0.51
C ILE A 198 -2.57 13.93 2.00
N GLU A 199 -1.91 14.85 2.72
CA GLU A 199 -2.02 14.87 4.18
C GLU A 199 -2.21 16.26 4.78
N ASN A 200 -2.93 16.32 5.90
CA ASN A 200 -3.11 17.53 6.69
C ASN A 200 -3.65 18.73 5.89
N ASN A 201 -4.39 18.46 4.81
CA ASN A 201 -5.07 19.50 4.04
C ASN A 201 -6.45 19.79 4.63
N ASN A 202 -7.02 20.93 4.34
CA ASN A 202 -8.32 21.28 4.88
C ASN A 202 -9.22 22.06 3.93
N THR A 203 -10.55 21.98 4.20
CA THR A 203 -11.56 22.84 3.61
C THR A 203 -12.35 23.59 4.69
N ASN A 204 -11.81 23.70 5.89
CA ASN A 204 -12.39 24.42 7.02
C ASN A 204 -11.77 25.81 7.18
N ASN A 205 -11.78 26.59 6.12
CA ASN A 205 -11.29 27.97 6.13
C ASN A 205 -12.31 28.91 6.80
N SER A 206 -11.82 29.96 7.45
CA SER A 206 -12.67 30.99 8.06
C SER A 206 -13.52 31.75 7.05
N VAL A 207 -13.07 31.84 5.80
CA VAL A 207 -13.78 32.53 4.72
C VAL A 207 -14.86 31.66 4.11
N LYS A 208 -14.56 30.40 3.82
CA LYS A 208 -15.49 29.47 3.21
C LYS A 208 -15.16 28.04 3.56
N LYS A 209 -16.17 27.30 3.98
CA LYS A 209 -16.09 25.85 4.23
C LYS A 209 -16.57 25.08 3.00
N GLY A 210 -16.01 23.90 2.79
CA GLY A 210 -16.42 23.07 1.66
C GLY A 210 -16.21 21.57 1.87
N PRO A 211 -16.67 20.74 0.95
CA PRO A 211 -16.52 19.30 1.01
C PRO A 211 -15.10 18.85 0.58
N ALA A 212 -14.72 17.64 0.97
CA ALA A 212 -13.47 16.95 0.67
C ALA A 212 -12.21 17.61 1.25
N GLY A 213 -11.88 17.25 2.48
CA GLY A 213 -10.66 17.74 3.14
C GLY A 213 -9.40 17.36 2.38
N GLY A 214 -9.27 16.09 1.96
CA GLY A 214 -8.15 15.60 1.16
C GLY A 214 -8.35 15.84 -0.34
N VAL A 215 -9.15 15.00 -0.98
CA VAL A 215 -9.27 14.93 -2.45
C VAL A 215 -10.73 15.00 -2.91
N HIS A 216 -10.98 15.80 -3.93
CA HIS A 216 -12.22 15.77 -4.69
C HIS A 216 -11.93 15.22 -6.10
N LEU A 217 -12.34 13.98 -6.36
CA LEU A 217 -12.31 13.38 -7.68
C LEU A 217 -13.56 13.78 -8.44
N GLN A 218 -13.40 14.44 -9.57
CA GLN A 218 -14.51 14.82 -10.45
C GLN A 218 -14.46 13.99 -11.74
N GLY A 219 -14.80 12.72 -11.64
CA GLY A 219 -14.58 11.73 -12.69
C GLY A 219 -13.12 11.33 -12.86
N GLY A 220 -12.25 11.69 -11.90
CA GLY A 220 -10.82 11.39 -11.92
C GLY A 220 -10.47 10.07 -11.26
N ARG A 221 -9.17 9.79 -11.22
CA ARG A 221 -8.61 8.56 -10.62
C ARG A 221 -7.59 8.89 -9.53
N MET A 222 -7.52 7.99 -8.56
CA MET A 222 -6.48 7.97 -7.54
C MET A 222 -5.95 6.54 -7.43
N VAL A 223 -4.64 6.38 -7.61
CA VAL A 223 -3.98 5.07 -7.64
C VAL A 223 -2.75 5.10 -6.76
N ASN A 224 -2.59 4.11 -5.89
CA ASN A 224 -1.44 3.98 -4.98
C ASN A 224 -1.22 5.24 -4.12
N CYS A 225 -2.28 5.83 -3.58
CA CYS A 225 -2.17 7.07 -2.82
C CYS A 225 -2.44 6.86 -1.33
N ILE A 226 -1.87 7.74 -0.51
CA ILE A 226 -2.15 7.86 0.92
C ILE A 226 -2.88 9.16 1.16
N VAL A 227 -4.11 9.10 1.69
CA VAL A 227 -4.91 10.27 2.07
C VAL A 227 -5.15 10.23 3.57
N ARG A 228 -4.45 11.08 4.32
CA ARG A 228 -4.50 11.00 5.79
C ARG A 228 -4.53 12.35 6.49
N GLY A 229 -5.17 12.38 7.66
CA GLY A 229 -5.16 13.55 8.55
C GLY A 229 -5.81 14.80 7.95
N ASN A 230 -6.61 14.68 6.88
CA ASN A 230 -7.26 15.83 6.24
C ASN A 230 -8.56 16.20 6.95
N LEU A 231 -8.87 17.49 6.98
CA LEU A 231 -10.05 18.05 7.65
C LEU A 231 -11.00 18.69 6.65
N SER A 232 -12.23 18.21 6.62
CA SER A 232 -13.32 18.87 5.88
C SER A 232 -14.17 19.77 6.77
N GLY A 233 -14.40 20.99 6.32
CA GLY A 233 -15.42 21.87 6.88
C GLY A 233 -16.85 21.53 6.41
N GLY A 234 -17.00 20.54 5.55
CA GLY A 234 -18.25 20.04 4.96
C GLY A 234 -18.34 18.51 4.98
N ASP A 235 -18.83 17.94 3.89
CA ASP A 235 -19.39 16.60 3.88
C ASP A 235 -18.42 15.43 3.93
N THR A 236 -17.18 15.52 3.40
CA THR A 236 -16.29 14.37 3.27
C THR A 236 -14.88 14.70 3.77
N GLY A 237 -14.35 13.91 4.70
CA GLY A 237 -13.02 14.13 5.26
C GLY A 237 -11.89 13.78 4.31
N GLY A 238 -11.85 12.52 3.85
CA GLY A 238 -10.80 12.00 2.98
C GLY A 238 -11.03 12.29 1.50
N VAL A 239 -11.81 11.46 0.82
CA VAL A 239 -12.00 11.50 -0.64
C VAL A 239 -13.46 11.62 -1.02
N ARG A 240 -13.81 12.64 -1.78
CA ARG A 240 -15.12 12.79 -2.39
C ARG A 240 -15.07 12.40 -3.87
N CYS A 241 -15.91 11.45 -4.25
CA CYS A 241 -16.11 11.05 -5.62
C CYS A 241 -17.36 11.70 -6.20
N TRP A 242 -17.18 12.48 -7.26
CA TRP A 242 -18.25 13.11 -8.02
C TRP A 242 -18.15 12.67 -9.48
N GLY A 243 -19.17 12.01 -10.00
CA GLY A 243 -19.11 11.38 -11.31
C GLY A 243 -18.31 10.07 -11.29
N LYS A 244 -18.01 9.53 -12.47
CA LYS A 244 -17.33 8.23 -12.64
C LYS A 244 -15.87 8.34 -12.18
N SER A 245 -15.62 8.09 -10.91
CA SER A 245 -14.30 8.18 -10.29
C SER A 245 -13.78 6.80 -9.92
N GLN A 246 -12.47 6.68 -9.74
CA GLN A 246 -11.83 5.43 -9.32
C GLN A 246 -10.81 5.68 -8.21
N ILE A 247 -10.88 4.89 -7.14
CA ILE A 247 -9.88 4.82 -6.09
C ILE A 247 -9.34 3.40 -6.06
N ILE A 248 -8.05 3.25 -6.33
CA ILE A 248 -7.41 1.95 -6.48
C ILE A 248 -6.19 1.88 -5.56
N ASN A 249 -6.06 0.77 -4.84
CA ASN A 249 -4.87 0.43 -4.04
C ASN A 249 -4.38 1.60 -3.16
N SER A 250 -5.28 2.19 -2.38
CA SER A 250 -4.97 3.41 -1.65
C SER A 250 -5.34 3.30 -0.16
N LEU A 251 -4.58 4.01 0.68
CA LEU A 251 -4.88 4.17 2.10
C LEU A 251 -5.63 5.48 2.34
N ILE A 252 -6.81 5.40 2.96
CA ILE A 252 -7.58 6.56 3.41
C ILE A 252 -7.75 6.47 4.92
N ALA A 253 -6.96 7.22 5.70
CA ALA A 253 -6.85 7.02 7.14
C ALA A 253 -6.88 8.31 7.96
N GLY A 254 -7.60 8.29 9.08
CA GLY A 254 -7.56 9.38 10.06
C GLY A 254 -8.05 10.73 9.53
N ASN A 255 -8.89 10.75 8.49
CA ASN A 255 -9.47 11.99 7.97
C ASN A 255 -10.73 12.35 8.75
N THR A 256 -11.03 13.65 8.85
CA THR A 256 -12.15 14.16 9.64
C THR A 256 -13.08 15.02 8.80
N ALA A 257 -14.39 14.81 8.95
CA ALA A 257 -15.42 15.67 8.36
C ALA A 257 -16.31 16.29 9.43
N THR A 258 -16.63 17.57 9.30
CA THR A 258 -17.70 18.19 10.12
C THR A 258 -19.10 17.82 9.63
N GLY A 259 -19.21 17.30 8.40
CA GLY A 259 -20.42 16.80 7.75
C GLY A 259 -20.52 15.27 7.76
N LYS A 260 -20.87 14.68 6.63
CA LYS A 260 -21.51 13.36 6.55
C LYS A 260 -20.59 12.14 6.59
N VAL A 261 -19.33 12.24 6.11
CA VAL A 261 -18.47 11.07 5.85
C VAL A 261 -17.02 11.36 6.27
N GLY A 262 -16.48 10.55 7.17
CA GLY A 262 -15.06 10.67 7.55
C GLY A 262 -14.11 10.25 6.42
N GLY A 263 -14.34 9.08 5.82
CA GLY A 263 -13.47 8.47 4.80
C GLY A 263 -13.82 8.87 3.38
N VAL A 264 -14.69 8.13 2.70
CA VAL A 264 -15.01 8.27 1.27
C VAL A 264 -16.48 8.55 1.04
N GLY A 265 -16.79 9.66 0.39
CA GLY A 265 -18.16 10.01 -0.04
C GLY A 265 -18.33 9.83 -1.55
N ILE A 266 -19.26 8.97 -1.98
CA ILE A 266 -19.61 8.76 -3.39
C ILE A 266 -20.90 9.48 -3.68
N GLU A 267 -20.84 10.47 -4.54
CA GLU A 267 -21.99 11.26 -4.97
C GLU A 267 -22.08 11.24 -6.50
N ASN A 268 -23.30 11.08 -7.03
CA ASN A 268 -23.57 11.08 -8.47
C ASN A 268 -22.90 9.97 -9.29
N ALA A 269 -22.99 8.72 -8.83
CA ALA A 269 -22.83 7.54 -9.69
C ALA A 269 -21.44 6.99 -9.99
N ASN A 270 -21.41 5.70 -10.24
CA ASN A 270 -20.42 4.90 -10.98
C ASN A 270 -18.97 5.07 -10.57
N SER A 271 -18.70 5.11 -9.27
CA SER A 271 -17.32 5.16 -8.78
C SER A 271 -16.86 3.80 -8.29
N ASP A 272 -15.64 3.41 -8.63
CA ASP A 272 -15.04 2.16 -8.20
C ASP A 272 -14.04 2.40 -7.07
N ILE A 273 -14.12 1.60 -6.00
CA ILE A 273 -13.14 1.58 -4.90
C ILE A 273 -12.64 0.15 -4.79
N ILE A 274 -11.37 -0.06 -5.16
CA ILE A 274 -10.80 -1.40 -5.32
C ILE A 274 -9.47 -1.52 -4.59
N GLY A 275 -9.33 -2.54 -3.73
CA GLY A 275 -8.09 -2.86 -3.03
C GLY A 275 -7.62 -1.74 -2.10
N CYS A 276 -8.55 -1.06 -1.43
CA CYS A 276 -8.25 0.08 -0.56
C CYS A 276 -8.35 -0.28 0.93
N THR A 277 -7.55 0.39 1.75
CA THR A 277 -7.67 0.36 3.21
C THR A 277 -8.23 1.69 3.69
N ILE A 278 -9.46 1.68 4.27
CA ILE A 278 -10.21 2.87 4.68
C ILE A 278 -10.49 2.77 6.18
N VAL A 279 -9.68 3.45 6.98
CA VAL A 279 -9.58 3.16 8.41
C VAL A 279 -9.49 4.43 9.25
N ASN A 280 -10.02 4.35 10.48
CA ASN A 280 -9.84 5.38 11.50
C ASN A 280 -10.28 6.81 11.09
N ASN A 281 -11.15 6.94 10.09
CA ASN A 281 -11.72 8.23 9.70
C ASN A 281 -12.87 8.61 10.63
N ASP A 282 -13.09 9.91 10.87
CA ASP A 282 -14.08 10.39 11.81
C ASP A 282 -15.06 11.38 11.17
N GLN A 283 -16.34 11.24 11.50
CA GLN A 283 -17.36 12.22 11.18
C GLN A 283 -17.88 12.89 12.45
N LEU A 284 -18.05 14.20 12.42
CA LEU A 284 -18.42 15.00 13.58
C LEU A 284 -19.85 15.56 13.54
N VAL A 285 -20.66 15.14 12.56
CA VAL A 285 -22.03 15.63 12.39
C VAL A 285 -22.90 15.32 13.61
N ASN A 286 -23.79 16.25 13.97
CA ASN A 286 -24.69 16.10 15.12
C ASN A 286 -26.00 15.34 14.81
N ASP A 287 -26.02 14.54 13.75
CA ASP A 287 -27.21 13.83 13.30
C ASP A 287 -26.98 12.31 13.34
N ALA A 288 -27.72 11.62 14.21
CA ALA A 288 -27.62 10.18 14.40
C ALA A 288 -27.97 9.38 13.13
N SER A 289 -28.71 9.96 12.18
CA SER A 289 -29.01 9.32 10.88
C SER A 289 -27.75 9.13 10.01
N HIS A 290 -26.62 9.67 10.42
CA HIS A 290 -25.33 9.58 9.72
C HIS A 290 -24.35 8.59 10.37
N ASN A 291 -24.70 7.93 11.47
CA ASN A 291 -23.77 7.03 12.19
C ASN A 291 -23.20 5.90 11.32
N SER A 292 -23.94 5.46 10.31
CA SER A 292 -23.50 4.41 9.39
C SER A 292 -22.63 4.88 8.21
N LYS A 293 -22.25 6.15 8.16
CA LYS A 293 -21.56 6.77 7.02
C LYS A 293 -20.09 7.06 7.28
N CYS A 294 -19.48 6.43 8.27
CA CYS A 294 -18.17 6.84 8.76
C CYS A 294 -17.01 6.51 7.81
N GLY A 295 -17.01 5.29 7.26
CA GLY A 295 -15.98 4.82 6.33
C GLY A 295 -16.30 5.20 4.89
N ILE A 296 -17.34 4.60 4.31
CA ILE A 296 -17.80 4.88 2.94
C ILE A 296 -19.29 5.22 2.96
N SER A 297 -19.66 6.26 2.25
CA SER A 297 -21.06 6.59 2.00
C SER A 297 -21.36 6.68 0.51
N CYS A 298 -22.24 5.80 0.03
CA CYS A 298 -22.76 5.82 -1.34
C CYS A 298 -24.10 6.53 -1.35
N GLY A 299 -24.10 7.81 -1.72
CA GLY A 299 -25.26 8.69 -1.71
C GLY A 299 -26.11 8.69 -2.99
N ALA A 300 -25.84 7.81 -3.94
CA ALA A 300 -26.55 7.77 -5.21
C ALA A 300 -27.93 7.15 -5.09
N THR A 301 -28.93 7.77 -5.67
CA THR A 301 -30.35 7.41 -5.59
C THR A 301 -30.78 6.36 -6.62
N SER A 302 -29.89 5.96 -7.53
CA SER A 302 -30.15 4.95 -8.57
C SER A 302 -29.03 3.92 -8.62
N ASP A 303 -29.32 2.74 -9.15
CA ASP A 303 -28.28 1.75 -9.48
C ASP A 303 -27.36 2.34 -10.55
N ASN A 304 -26.20 2.78 -10.09
CA ASN A 304 -25.28 3.58 -10.88
C ASN A 304 -23.99 2.85 -11.20
N GLY A 305 -23.88 1.55 -10.89
CA GLY A 305 -22.74 0.75 -11.20
C GLY A 305 -21.49 0.96 -10.30
N THR A 306 -21.63 1.59 -9.15
CA THR A 306 -20.54 1.70 -8.17
C THR A 306 -20.06 0.32 -7.74
N LYS A 307 -18.73 0.07 -7.77
CA LYS A 307 -18.10 -1.19 -7.37
C LYS A 307 -17.21 -0.98 -6.16
N LEU A 308 -17.45 -1.72 -5.11
CA LEU A 308 -16.58 -1.80 -3.93
C LEU A 308 -15.99 -3.20 -3.86
N ALA A 309 -14.68 -3.34 -4.09
CA ALA A 309 -14.08 -4.67 -4.19
C ALA A 309 -12.72 -4.74 -3.48
N ASN A 310 -12.45 -5.87 -2.83
CA ASN A 310 -11.17 -6.17 -2.17
C ASN A 310 -10.74 -5.12 -1.13
N ASN A 311 -11.67 -4.46 -0.46
CA ASN A 311 -11.38 -3.37 0.46
C ASN A 311 -11.38 -3.83 1.92
N VAL A 312 -10.56 -3.16 2.74
CA VAL A 312 -10.64 -3.19 4.20
C VAL A 312 -11.23 -1.88 4.70
N VAL A 313 -12.43 -1.90 5.29
CA VAL A 313 -13.10 -0.72 5.82
C VAL A 313 -13.35 -0.93 7.31
N TRP A 314 -12.48 -0.36 8.16
CA TRP A 314 -12.43 -0.75 9.56
C TRP A 314 -12.15 0.42 10.51
N GLY A 315 -12.77 0.39 11.70
CA GLY A 315 -12.44 1.31 12.78
C GLY A 315 -12.78 2.78 12.49
N ASN A 316 -13.64 3.05 11.50
CA ASN A 316 -14.09 4.41 11.24
C ASN A 316 -15.11 4.85 12.30
N LYS A 317 -15.14 6.14 12.61
CA LYS A 317 -15.72 6.69 13.81
C LYS A 317 -16.83 7.70 13.54
N HIS A 318 -17.74 7.81 14.49
CA HIS A 318 -18.62 8.97 14.66
C HIS A 318 -18.28 9.63 15.99
N LYS A 319 -17.78 10.87 15.95
CA LYS A 319 -17.35 11.64 17.14
C LYS A 319 -16.40 10.85 18.03
N GLY A 320 -15.39 10.25 17.43
CA GLY A 320 -14.37 9.48 18.13
C GLY A 320 -14.78 8.06 18.54
N VAL A 321 -16.06 7.68 18.37
CA VAL A 321 -16.57 6.34 18.72
C VAL A 321 -16.62 5.48 17.46
N VAL A 322 -15.95 4.33 17.48
CA VAL A 322 -16.00 3.36 16.38
C VAL A 322 -17.43 2.87 16.18
N GLN A 323 -17.87 2.86 14.93
CA GLN A 323 -19.21 2.44 14.55
C GLN A 323 -19.18 1.03 13.95
N GLU A 324 -20.23 0.24 14.23
CA GLU A 324 -20.40 -1.08 13.62
C GLU A 324 -20.63 -0.94 12.10
N ALA A 325 -21.45 0.03 11.70
CA ALA A 325 -21.71 0.29 10.30
C ALA A 325 -20.61 1.14 9.67
N GLN A 326 -19.81 0.53 8.82
CA GLN A 326 -18.66 1.16 8.17
C GLN A 326 -18.97 1.62 6.74
N VAL A 327 -19.97 1.04 6.09
CA VAL A 327 -20.36 1.32 4.70
C VAL A 327 -21.87 1.58 4.66
N TYR A 328 -22.26 2.67 4.02
CA TYR A 328 -23.66 3.05 3.82
C TYR A 328 -24.00 3.09 2.33
N TYR A 329 -25.10 2.42 1.97
CA TYR A 329 -25.72 2.47 0.65
C TYR A 329 -27.18 2.96 0.76
N ILE A 330 -27.58 3.90 -0.09
CA ILE A 330 -28.98 4.41 -0.08
C ILE A 330 -29.96 3.37 -0.61
N SER A 331 -29.55 2.51 -1.53
CA SER A 331 -30.43 1.51 -2.15
C SER A 331 -29.98 0.09 -1.83
N HIS A 332 -30.81 -0.65 -1.12
CA HIS A 332 -30.57 -2.06 -0.78
C HIS A 332 -30.42 -2.98 -2.01
N TYR A 333 -31.14 -2.68 -3.08
CA TYR A 333 -31.13 -3.51 -4.29
C TYR A 333 -29.86 -3.37 -5.12
N ALA A 334 -29.17 -2.26 -5.00
CA ALA A 334 -27.94 -2.01 -5.74
C ALA A 334 -26.68 -2.54 -5.02
N ALA A 335 -26.76 -2.70 -3.70
CA ALA A 335 -25.60 -3.08 -2.87
C ALA A 335 -25.22 -4.55 -3.05
N ALA A 336 -26.18 -5.45 -3.15
CA ALA A 336 -25.96 -6.90 -3.19
C ALA A 336 -25.07 -7.34 -4.35
N ASN A 337 -25.14 -6.66 -5.50
CA ASN A 337 -24.39 -7.01 -6.71
C ASN A 337 -23.12 -6.18 -6.93
N ARG A 338 -22.70 -5.38 -5.96
CA ARG A 338 -21.66 -4.35 -6.17
C ARG A 338 -20.58 -4.35 -5.10
N ILE A 339 -20.74 -5.10 -4.04
CA ILE A 339 -19.74 -5.25 -2.98
C ILE A 339 -19.15 -6.64 -3.08
N TYR A 340 -17.86 -6.70 -3.35
CA TYR A 340 -17.11 -7.94 -3.54
C TYR A 340 -15.96 -7.97 -2.56
N ASN A 341 -15.80 -9.10 -1.83
CA ASN A 341 -14.65 -9.33 -0.96
C ASN A 341 -14.22 -8.07 -0.19
N ALA A 342 -15.08 -7.54 0.65
CA ALA A 342 -14.78 -6.41 1.50
C ALA A 342 -14.98 -6.81 2.96
N ILE A 343 -14.03 -6.48 3.80
CA ILE A 343 -14.14 -6.70 5.24
C ILE A 343 -14.47 -5.40 5.93
N THR A 344 -15.55 -5.43 6.70
CA THR A 344 -16.01 -4.28 7.50
C THR A 344 -16.39 -4.77 8.88
N HIS A 345 -16.50 -3.86 9.85
CA HIS A 345 -17.24 -4.12 11.07
C HIS A 345 -18.68 -4.54 10.74
N GLN A 346 -19.25 -5.40 11.58
CA GLN A 346 -20.60 -5.91 11.37
C GLN A 346 -21.61 -4.78 11.19
N ASN A 347 -22.37 -4.82 10.09
CA ASN A 347 -23.42 -3.87 9.81
C ASN A 347 -24.77 -4.44 10.20
N THR A 348 -25.22 -4.20 11.43
CA THR A 348 -26.48 -4.74 11.94
C THR A 348 -27.70 -3.83 11.71
N THR A 349 -27.50 -2.54 11.43
CA THR A 349 -28.58 -1.55 11.55
C THR A 349 -29.37 -1.31 10.27
N ASN A 350 -28.83 -1.57 9.08
CA ASN A 350 -29.50 -1.29 7.80
C ASN A 350 -29.49 -2.45 6.81
N GLY A 351 -29.22 -3.66 7.24
CA GLY A 351 -29.39 -4.86 6.42
C GLY A 351 -28.45 -4.99 5.23
N ILE A 352 -27.37 -4.22 5.14
CA ILE A 352 -26.34 -4.45 4.15
C ILE A 352 -25.49 -5.59 4.67
N LYS A 353 -25.82 -6.77 4.21
CA LYS A 353 -24.99 -7.95 4.37
C LYS A 353 -23.86 -7.82 3.37
N LEU A 354 -22.63 -7.76 3.85
CA LEU A 354 -21.47 -7.78 2.97
C LEU A 354 -21.18 -9.22 2.62
N SER A 355 -21.40 -9.57 1.38
CA SER A 355 -21.01 -10.86 0.83
C SER A 355 -19.53 -10.84 0.50
N MET A 356 -18.79 -11.83 0.98
CA MET A 356 -17.41 -12.08 0.56
C MET A 356 -17.33 -12.91 -0.72
N ASN A 357 -18.41 -13.57 -1.11
CA ASN A 357 -18.50 -14.38 -2.31
C ASN A 357 -19.73 -13.96 -3.08
N ASN A 358 -19.68 -13.63 -4.31
CA ASN A 358 -20.75 -13.27 -5.26
C ASN A 358 -22.13 -13.94 -5.11
N ASP A 359 -22.47 -14.49 -3.97
CA ASP A 359 -23.75 -15.12 -3.69
C ASP A 359 -24.70 -14.11 -3.07
N GLU A 360 -25.85 -13.89 -3.70
CA GLU A 360 -26.90 -12.95 -3.29
C GLU A 360 -27.41 -13.20 -1.86
N ASN A 361 -27.11 -14.37 -1.31
CA ASN A 361 -27.53 -14.80 0.03
C ASN A 361 -26.38 -14.84 1.05
N ASP A 362 -25.15 -14.54 0.63
CA ASP A 362 -24.03 -14.58 1.55
C ASP A 362 -24.04 -13.40 2.50
N THR A 363 -24.66 -13.64 3.63
CA THR A 363 -24.23 -13.04 4.88
C THR A 363 -22.82 -13.55 5.10
N TYR A 364 -21.85 -12.65 5.32
CA TYR A 364 -20.60 -13.07 5.88
C TYR A 364 -20.85 -13.84 7.18
N THR A 365 -21.06 -15.11 7.04
CA THR A 365 -20.89 -16.11 8.07
C THR A 365 -19.54 -16.70 7.77
N ASP A 366 -18.55 -16.33 8.58
CA ASP A 366 -17.38 -17.18 8.71
C ASP A 366 -17.90 -18.60 8.91
N ASN A 367 -17.46 -19.56 8.09
CA ASN A 367 -17.85 -20.97 8.23
C ASN A 367 -17.37 -21.58 9.57
N ASP A 368 -16.56 -20.87 10.33
CA ASP A 368 -16.32 -21.13 11.74
C ASP A 368 -17.50 -20.56 12.57
N SER A 369 -18.39 -21.43 12.89
CA SER A 369 -19.74 -21.26 13.45
C SER A 369 -19.86 -20.45 14.76
N ASN A 370 -18.88 -19.69 15.19
CA ASN A 370 -18.89 -18.99 16.49
C ASN A 370 -18.38 -17.54 16.53
N GLU A 371 -17.86 -16.98 15.46
CA GLU A 371 -17.41 -15.58 15.48
C GLU A 371 -17.97 -14.78 14.31
N GLN A 372 -19.17 -14.29 14.49
CA GLN A 372 -19.89 -13.44 13.52
C GLN A 372 -19.54 -11.96 13.64
N THR A 373 -18.65 -11.60 14.51
CA THR A 373 -18.13 -10.25 14.62
C THR A 373 -16.85 -10.17 13.82
N GLY A 374 -16.83 -9.29 12.82
CA GLY A 374 -15.74 -9.14 11.87
C GLY A 374 -14.36 -9.28 12.52
N ARG A 375 -13.60 -10.27 12.08
CA ARG A 375 -12.24 -10.50 12.56
C ARG A 375 -11.45 -9.22 12.37
N ALA A 376 -10.82 -8.75 13.44
CA ALA A 376 -9.97 -7.56 13.37
C ALA A 376 -8.89 -7.76 12.28
N PRO A 377 -8.55 -6.73 11.51
CA PRO A 377 -7.56 -6.85 10.44
C PRO A 377 -6.15 -7.22 10.89
N HIS A 378 -5.86 -7.16 12.20
CA HIS A 378 -4.53 -7.38 12.77
C HIS A 378 -3.46 -6.54 12.07
N PHE A 379 -3.68 -5.23 12.07
CA PHE A 379 -2.68 -4.27 11.59
C PHE A 379 -1.44 -4.24 12.48
N ALA A 380 -0.28 -3.93 11.89
CA ALA A 380 1.01 -3.95 12.58
C ALA A 380 1.08 -2.94 13.74
N ASP A 381 0.70 -1.67 13.50
CA ASP A 381 0.65 -0.64 14.54
C ASP A 381 -0.36 0.48 14.16
N PRO A 382 -1.65 0.21 14.27
CA PRO A 382 -2.68 1.17 13.86
C PRO A 382 -2.72 2.43 14.74
N ALA A 383 -2.16 2.38 15.96
CA ALA A 383 -2.07 3.54 16.85
C ALA A 383 -1.10 4.59 16.31
N ASN A 384 -0.04 4.15 15.63
CA ASN A 384 0.95 5.01 14.97
C ASN A 384 0.73 5.13 13.45
N GLY A 385 -0.40 4.65 12.95
CA GLY A 385 -0.78 4.78 11.54
C GLY A 385 -0.16 3.74 10.61
N ASP A 386 0.40 2.65 11.14
CA ASP A 386 0.85 1.51 10.36
C ASP A 386 -0.28 0.50 10.18
N TYR A 387 -0.89 0.54 9.01
CA TYR A 387 -2.01 -0.33 8.61
C TYR A 387 -1.56 -1.48 7.70
N ARG A 388 -0.28 -1.84 7.72
CA ARG A 388 0.20 -3.09 7.11
C ARG A 388 -0.38 -4.28 7.84
N LEU A 389 -0.61 -5.36 7.12
CA LEU A 389 -1.11 -6.59 7.70
C LEU A 389 0.01 -7.33 8.46
N THR A 390 -0.37 -8.05 9.52
CA THR A 390 0.51 -9.03 10.16
C THR A 390 0.17 -10.43 9.68
N TRP A 391 1.03 -11.39 9.96
CA TRP A 391 0.79 -12.80 9.61
C TRP A 391 -0.49 -13.40 10.25
N GLN A 392 -0.99 -12.80 11.31
CA GLN A 392 -2.24 -13.20 11.97
C GLN A 392 -3.49 -12.61 11.30
N SER A 393 -3.32 -11.81 10.26
CA SER A 393 -4.45 -11.14 9.62
C SER A 393 -5.33 -12.12 8.86
N PRO A 394 -6.65 -12.11 9.12
CA PRO A 394 -7.60 -12.91 8.33
C PRO A 394 -7.81 -12.36 6.91
N MET A 395 -7.13 -11.26 6.54
CA MET A 395 -7.21 -10.62 5.22
C MET A 395 -6.28 -11.23 4.20
N LEU A 396 -5.35 -12.11 4.65
CA LEU A 396 -4.33 -12.70 3.78
C LEU A 396 -4.94 -13.63 2.75
N GLY A 397 -4.58 -13.44 1.47
CA GLY A 397 -5.00 -14.26 0.36
C GLY A 397 -6.52 -14.24 0.06
N ARG A 398 -7.27 -13.23 0.51
CA ARG A 398 -8.73 -13.19 0.43
C ARG A 398 -9.29 -12.31 -0.68
N ALA A 399 -8.46 -11.57 -1.39
CA ALA A 399 -8.92 -10.73 -2.49
C ALA A 399 -9.29 -11.58 -3.71
N ASP A 400 -10.32 -11.16 -4.43
CA ASP A 400 -10.67 -11.73 -5.73
C ASP A 400 -9.66 -11.27 -6.79
N SER A 401 -8.79 -12.17 -7.21
CA SER A 401 -7.75 -11.91 -8.21
C SER A 401 -8.30 -11.64 -9.62
N SER A 402 -9.56 -12.01 -9.89
CA SER A 402 -10.22 -11.72 -11.18
C SER A 402 -10.61 -10.24 -11.32
N ILE A 403 -10.66 -9.51 -10.20
CA ILE A 403 -10.90 -8.07 -10.20
C ILE A 403 -9.55 -7.40 -10.42
N ALA A 404 -9.45 -6.59 -11.48
CA ALA A 404 -8.22 -5.92 -11.86
C ALA A 404 -7.66 -5.11 -10.67
N VAL A 405 -6.56 -5.58 -10.12
CA VAL A 405 -5.75 -4.90 -9.12
C VAL A 405 -4.41 -4.54 -9.76
N VAL A 406 -3.75 -3.57 -9.20
CA VAL A 406 -2.38 -3.25 -9.58
C VAL A 406 -1.45 -4.42 -9.22
N THR A 407 -0.37 -4.57 -9.93
CA THR A 407 0.60 -5.66 -9.72
C THR A 407 1.44 -5.48 -8.46
N LYS A 408 1.42 -4.27 -7.88
CA LYS A 408 2.14 -3.92 -6.67
C LYS A 408 1.19 -3.34 -5.62
N ASP A 409 1.51 -3.56 -4.37
CA ASP A 409 0.83 -2.95 -3.23
C ASP A 409 1.27 -1.48 -3.03
N LEU A 410 0.78 -0.84 -1.97
CA LEU A 410 1.09 0.55 -1.68
C LEU A 410 2.56 0.77 -1.24
N ASP A 411 3.23 -0.25 -0.74
CA ASP A 411 4.66 -0.22 -0.40
C ASP A 411 5.59 -0.63 -1.56
N GLY A 412 5.02 -1.01 -2.71
CA GLY A 412 5.75 -1.47 -3.89
C GLY A 412 6.09 -2.96 -3.88
N ASN A 413 5.58 -3.73 -2.91
CA ASN A 413 5.69 -5.20 -2.93
C ASN A 413 4.85 -5.77 -4.07
N ASN A 414 5.30 -6.88 -4.66
CA ASN A 414 4.49 -7.58 -5.63
C ASN A 414 3.28 -8.20 -4.94
N ARG A 415 2.10 -8.12 -5.57
CA ARG A 415 0.93 -8.83 -5.12
C ARG A 415 1.16 -10.34 -5.21
N ASN A 416 0.71 -11.06 -4.21
CA ASN A 416 1.13 -12.44 -3.95
C ASN A 416 0.54 -13.43 -4.96
N ILE A 417 1.33 -14.45 -5.33
CA ILE A 417 0.88 -15.52 -6.22
C ILE A 417 -0.01 -16.53 -5.48
N GLU A 418 0.21 -16.70 -4.18
CA GLU A 418 -0.56 -17.64 -3.34
C GLU A 418 -1.96 -17.13 -2.98
N GLY A 419 -2.26 -15.89 -3.34
CA GLY A 419 -3.51 -15.20 -3.08
C GLY A 419 -3.25 -13.73 -2.73
N VAL A 420 -4.00 -12.83 -3.34
CA VAL A 420 -3.88 -11.40 -3.09
C VAL A 420 -4.56 -11.04 -1.78
N ASP A 421 -3.92 -10.19 -0.98
CA ASP A 421 -4.47 -9.72 0.29
C ASP A 421 -5.55 -8.66 0.08
N LEU A 422 -6.49 -8.56 1.02
CA LEU A 422 -7.46 -7.47 1.02
C LEU A 422 -6.81 -6.15 1.44
N GLY A 423 -7.26 -5.06 0.82
CA GLY A 423 -6.79 -3.72 1.13
C GLY A 423 -5.59 -3.28 0.29
N ALA A 424 -4.94 -2.21 0.76
CA ALA A 424 -3.88 -1.52 0.02
C ALA A 424 -2.49 -2.15 0.18
N TYR A 425 -2.32 -3.03 1.14
CA TYR A 425 -1.03 -3.63 1.49
C TYR A 425 -1.04 -5.13 1.26
N GLU A 426 0.11 -5.65 0.88
CA GLU A 426 0.39 -7.07 0.75
C GLU A 426 1.41 -7.49 1.80
N LEU A 427 1.15 -8.58 2.50
CA LEU A 427 2.14 -9.14 3.41
C LEU A 427 3.16 -9.94 2.60
N PRO A 428 4.46 -9.59 2.63
CA PRO A 428 5.48 -10.37 1.94
C PRO A 428 5.58 -11.78 2.50
N TYR A 429 5.75 -12.77 1.61
CA TYR A 429 6.08 -14.14 1.96
C TYR A 429 7.55 -14.42 1.63
N TYR A 430 8.15 -15.24 2.46
CA TYR A 430 9.50 -15.78 2.27
C TYR A 430 9.43 -17.28 2.15
N THR A 431 10.44 -17.90 1.59
CA THR A 431 10.54 -19.35 1.46
C THR A 431 11.35 -19.90 2.63
N LEU A 432 10.76 -20.83 3.37
CA LEU A 432 11.48 -21.76 4.22
C LEU A 432 11.83 -22.99 3.37
N THR A 433 13.10 -23.15 3.02
CA THR A 433 13.60 -24.36 2.40
C THR A 433 13.95 -25.36 3.50
N ILE A 434 13.29 -26.49 3.54
CA ILE A 434 13.68 -27.62 4.38
C ILE A 434 14.64 -28.45 3.56
N ALA A 435 15.93 -28.44 3.94
CA ALA A 435 16.95 -29.21 3.25
C ALA A 435 16.64 -30.73 3.33
N ALA A 436 17.08 -31.47 2.33
CA ALA A 436 16.81 -32.90 2.28
C ALA A 436 17.27 -33.59 3.57
N PHE A 437 16.38 -34.32 4.20
CA PHE A 437 16.64 -35.14 5.39
C PHE A 437 16.01 -36.52 5.25
N ASP A 438 16.39 -37.47 6.11
CA ASP A 438 15.84 -38.81 6.15
C ASP A 438 15.75 -39.30 7.61
N HIS A 439 15.17 -40.49 7.79
CA HIS A 439 15.06 -41.17 9.09
C HIS A 439 14.44 -40.33 10.23
N ALA A 440 13.61 -39.37 9.88
CA ALA A 440 12.84 -38.57 10.84
C ALA A 440 11.53 -38.08 10.23
N THR A 441 10.61 -37.65 11.10
CA THR A 441 9.45 -36.84 10.73
C THR A 441 9.59 -35.48 11.39
N LEU A 442 9.56 -34.41 10.57
CA LEU A 442 9.50 -33.03 11.01
C LEU A 442 8.04 -32.58 11.02
N THR A 443 7.60 -31.93 12.09
CA THR A 443 6.29 -31.30 12.16
C THR A 443 6.47 -29.80 12.43
N ILE A 444 5.88 -28.94 11.57
CA ILE A 444 5.86 -27.48 11.75
C ILE A 444 4.39 -27.06 11.81
N GLY A 445 3.96 -26.51 12.94
CA GLY A 445 2.54 -26.24 13.15
C GLY A 445 1.71 -27.52 13.08
N GLU A 446 0.80 -27.62 12.11
CA GLU A 446 -0.05 -28.80 11.85
C GLU A 446 0.49 -29.69 10.70
N ASP A 447 1.50 -29.22 9.98
CA ASP A 447 2.03 -29.89 8.79
C ASP A 447 3.20 -30.82 9.15
N ALA A 448 3.16 -32.04 8.61
CA ALA A 448 4.18 -33.07 8.81
C ALA A 448 4.95 -33.36 7.51
N TYR A 449 6.28 -33.33 7.60
CA TYR A 449 7.22 -33.56 6.52
C TYR A 449 8.03 -34.81 6.82
N THR A 450 8.11 -35.71 5.85
CA THR A 450 8.92 -36.93 5.93
C THR A 450 10.24 -36.76 5.15
N ALA A 451 10.95 -37.83 4.85
CA ALA A 451 12.19 -37.76 4.08
C ALA A 451 12.02 -37.01 2.75
N GLY A 452 12.91 -36.02 2.49
CA GLY A 452 12.90 -35.23 1.27
C GLY A 452 13.31 -33.80 1.50
N GLU A 453 13.23 -32.97 0.43
CA GLU A 453 13.42 -31.54 0.42
C GLU A 453 12.08 -30.86 0.19
N TYR A 454 11.82 -29.74 0.88
CA TYR A 454 10.55 -29.01 0.77
C TYR A 454 10.78 -27.51 0.70
N SER A 455 9.87 -26.81 0.02
CA SER A 455 9.79 -25.34 0.00
C SER A 455 8.44 -24.92 0.56
N VAL A 456 8.46 -24.21 1.68
CA VAL A 456 7.25 -23.80 2.41
C VAL A 456 7.13 -22.29 2.40
N PRO A 457 6.04 -21.70 1.88
CA PRO A 457 5.82 -20.27 1.95
C PRO A 457 5.48 -19.85 3.40
N MET A 458 6.20 -18.86 3.91
CA MET A 458 6.03 -18.33 5.26
C MET A 458 5.78 -16.83 5.22
N PRO A 459 4.69 -16.32 5.83
CA PRO A 459 4.45 -14.89 5.88
C PRO A 459 5.50 -14.17 6.74
N LYS A 460 5.88 -12.96 6.33
CA LYS A 460 6.83 -12.12 7.07
C LYS A 460 6.44 -12.00 8.54
N GLY A 461 7.39 -12.21 9.42
CA GLY A 461 7.20 -12.11 10.87
C GLY A 461 6.60 -13.36 11.52
N TYR A 462 6.25 -14.38 10.73
CA TYR A 462 5.73 -15.63 11.27
C TYR A 462 6.80 -16.35 12.10
N THR A 463 6.41 -16.77 13.30
CA THR A 463 7.20 -17.64 14.16
C THR A 463 6.50 -18.98 14.24
N ALA A 464 7.24 -20.06 14.10
CA ALA A 464 6.70 -21.40 14.19
C ALA A 464 7.44 -22.22 15.25
N THR A 465 6.78 -23.26 15.74
CA THR A 465 7.43 -24.31 16.50
C THR A 465 7.57 -25.55 15.61
N ALA A 466 8.71 -26.22 15.75
CA ALA A 466 8.99 -27.45 15.04
C ALA A 466 9.28 -28.58 16.03
N THR A 467 8.76 -29.78 15.76
CA THR A 467 9.14 -31.00 16.47
C THR A 467 9.74 -32.01 15.49
N ILE A 468 10.76 -32.72 15.92
CA ILE A 468 11.43 -33.71 15.09
C ILE A 468 11.36 -35.03 15.82
N ALA A 469 10.77 -36.05 15.16
CA ALA A 469 10.67 -37.41 15.65
C ALA A 469 11.60 -38.31 14.83
N PRO A 470 12.81 -38.68 15.33
CA PRO A 470 13.69 -39.62 14.66
C PRO A 470 13.07 -41.04 14.58
N ALA A 471 13.39 -41.75 13.53
CA ALA A 471 13.05 -43.16 13.40
C ALA A 471 13.79 -44.01 14.45
N GLU A 472 13.31 -45.25 14.68
CA GLU A 472 13.94 -46.17 15.62
C GLU A 472 15.42 -46.43 15.24
N GLY A 473 16.33 -46.28 16.19
CA GLY A 473 17.76 -46.42 16.00
C GLY A 473 18.47 -45.18 15.44
N TYR A 474 17.80 -44.02 15.44
CA TYR A 474 18.37 -42.75 15.00
C TYR A 474 18.15 -41.67 16.04
N SER A 475 19.01 -40.67 16.05
CA SER A 475 18.93 -39.49 16.91
C SER A 475 19.24 -38.23 16.13
N ILE A 476 18.76 -37.08 16.66
CA ILE A 476 19.06 -35.76 16.09
C ILE A 476 20.49 -35.41 16.43
N LYS A 477 21.30 -35.09 15.40
CA LYS A 477 22.67 -34.61 15.55
C LYS A 477 22.71 -33.08 15.68
N SER A 478 22.05 -32.38 14.78
CA SER A 478 21.94 -30.91 14.81
C SER A 478 20.70 -30.45 14.07
N VAL A 479 20.21 -29.28 14.43
CA VAL A 479 19.15 -28.54 13.73
C VAL A 479 19.61 -27.12 13.56
N LYS A 480 19.61 -26.62 12.33
CA LYS A 480 20.07 -25.24 12.02
C LYS A 480 19.08 -24.51 11.15
N ILE A 481 19.01 -23.21 11.33
CA ILE A 481 18.41 -22.31 10.36
C ILE A 481 19.51 -21.44 9.78
N ASP A 482 19.75 -21.60 8.46
CA ASP A 482 20.94 -21.13 7.79
C ASP A 482 22.23 -21.60 8.52
N GLU A 483 23.00 -20.70 9.11
CA GLU A 483 24.22 -21.02 9.87
C GLU A 483 23.98 -21.14 11.39
N ASP A 484 22.79 -20.74 11.89
CA ASP A 484 22.48 -20.67 13.31
C ASP A 484 21.92 -21.98 13.82
N GLU A 485 22.54 -22.54 14.88
CA GLU A 485 22.09 -23.75 15.53
C GLU A 485 20.89 -23.48 16.44
N LEU A 486 19.85 -24.33 16.30
CA LEU A 486 18.66 -24.26 17.13
C LEU A 486 18.71 -25.28 18.26
N GLU A 487 18.41 -24.83 19.46
CA GLU A 487 18.27 -25.69 20.63
C GLU A 487 16.80 -26.01 20.92
N ALA A 488 16.53 -27.26 21.22
CA ALA A 488 15.19 -27.67 21.61
C ALA A 488 14.94 -27.40 23.10
N VAL A 489 13.79 -26.81 23.40
CA VAL A 489 13.26 -26.72 24.76
C VAL A 489 12.13 -27.74 24.91
N ALA A 490 12.32 -28.72 25.76
CA ALA A 490 11.35 -29.84 25.93
C ALA A 490 11.02 -30.58 24.61
N GLY A 491 12.00 -30.72 23.69
CA GLY A 491 11.81 -31.39 22.41
C GLY A 491 11.19 -30.52 21.32
N VAL A 492 10.98 -29.23 21.57
CA VAL A 492 10.41 -28.29 20.62
C VAL A 492 11.46 -27.26 20.22
N TYR A 493 11.66 -27.09 18.93
CA TYR A 493 12.49 -26.05 18.33
C TYR A 493 11.61 -24.83 18.01
N THR A 494 12.10 -23.64 18.33
CA THR A 494 11.43 -22.38 17.93
C THR A 494 12.15 -21.82 16.71
N LEU A 495 11.45 -21.72 15.58
CA LEU A 495 11.95 -21.05 14.39
C LEU A 495 11.88 -19.53 14.62
N PRO A 496 12.94 -18.77 14.30
CA PRO A 496 12.92 -17.31 14.43
C PRO A 496 11.90 -16.68 13.49
N ALA A 497 11.51 -15.43 13.78
CA ALA A 497 10.60 -14.67 12.94
C ALA A 497 11.16 -14.52 11.52
N VAL A 498 10.42 -14.96 10.52
CA VAL A 498 10.86 -14.96 9.11
C VAL A 498 10.94 -13.53 8.59
N SER A 499 12.11 -13.12 8.14
CA SER A 499 12.37 -11.79 7.55
C SER A 499 13.06 -11.84 6.18
N ALA A 500 13.47 -13.05 5.76
CA ALA A 500 14.10 -13.37 4.47
C ALA A 500 13.84 -14.84 4.14
N ASN A 501 14.23 -15.30 2.95
CA ASN A 501 14.30 -16.71 2.64
C ASN A 501 15.35 -17.36 3.54
N VAL A 502 15.01 -18.51 4.12
CA VAL A 502 15.87 -19.24 5.08
C VAL A 502 15.87 -20.73 4.78
N THR A 503 16.90 -21.43 5.24
CA THR A 503 17.03 -22.88 5.08
C THR A 503 17.07 -23.57 6.44
N LEU A 504 16.16 -24.51 6.67
CA LEU A 504 16.18 -25.40 7.82
C LEU A 504 16.95 -26.66 7.45
N THR A 505 18.02 -26.93 8.15
CA THR A 505 18.85 -28.12 7.98
C THR A 505 18.71 -29.01 9.21
N ILE A 506 18.39 -30.29 8.99
CA ILE A 506 18.23 -31.29 10.04
C ILE A 506 19.24 -32.41 9.77
N GLU A 507 20.16 -32.61 10.67
CA GLU A 507 21.12 -33.70 10.60
C GLU A 507 20.68 -34.81 11.54
N ILE A 508 20.45 -36.00 11.00
CA ILE A 508 20.12 -37.21 11.72
C ILE A 508 21.32 -38.15 11.72
N GLN A 509 21.58 -38.78 12.82
CA GLN A 509 22.66 -39.78 12.95
C GLN A 509 22.08 -41.14 13.39
N GLN A 510 22.65 -42.22 12.89
CA GLN A 510 22.35 -43.55 13.39
C GLN A 510 22.92 -43.71 14.81
N ASP A 511 22.12 -44.18 15.72
CA ASP A 511 22.60 -44.49 17.05
C ASP A 511 23.65 -45.55 16.98
N LYS A 512 24.79 -45.29 17.59
CA LYS A 512 25.76 -46.35 17.77
C LYS A 512 25.11 -47.39 18.66
N GLY A 513 24.67 -48.50 18.09
CA GLY A 513 24.15 -49.61 18.87
C GLY A 513 25.14 -49.86 20.01
N THR A 514 24.67 -49.83 21.23
CA THR A 514 25.41 -50.43 22.34
C THR A 514 25.56 -51.91 21.97
N ALA A 515 26.58 -52.21 21.14
CA ALA A 515 27.03 -53.56 20.99
C ALA A 515 27.36 -54.00 22.42
N ILE A 516 26.46 -54.76 23.02
CA ILE A 516 26.82 -55.51 24.20
C ILE A 516 27.98 -56.37 23.70
N ASP A 517 29.18 -56.02 24.14
CA ASP A 517 30.40 -56.78 23.82
C ASP A 517 30.27 -58.16 24.43
N ASN A 518 29.60 -59.06 23.68
CA ASN A 518 29.43 -60.46 24.02
C ASN A 518 30.74 -61.25 23.93
N THR A 519 31.90 -60.56 23.79
CA THR A 519 33.22 -61.19 23.66
C THR A 519 33.81 -61.73 24.97
N LYS A 520 33.10 -61.66 26.11
CA LYS A 520 33.54 -62.26 27.38
C LYS A 520 32.55 -63.24 28.03
N ALA A 521 31.75 -63.95 27.28
CA ALA A 521 30.92 -64.99 27.82
C ALA A 521 31.36 -66.39 27.31
N ASN A 522 32.63 -66.70 27.39
CA ASN A 522 33.10 -68.07 27.14
C ASN A 522 33.49 -68.79 28.46
N THR A 523 32.79 -68.45 29.54
CA THR A 523 32.79 -69.23 30.77
C THR A 523 31.55 -70.17 30.73
N LYS A 524 31.76 -71.43 30.36
CA LYS A 524 30.73 -72.43 30.42
C LYS A 524 30.26 -72.58 31.87
N ALA A 525 29.17 -71.94 32.22
CA ALA A 525 28.48 -72.23 33.47
C ALA A 525 27.73 -73.55 33.29
N ALA A 526 28.13 -74.53 34.00
CA ALA A 526 27.46 -75.84 34.05
C ALA A 526 26.43 -75.81 35.19
N LYS A 527 25.24 -76.37 34.93
CA LYS A 527 24.24 -76.59 35.98
C LYS A 527 24.35 -78.02 36.40
N GLN A 528 24.47 -78.30 37.69
CA GLN A 528 24.55 -79.61 38.28
C GLN A 528 23.54 -79.76 39.42
N ILE A 529 22.82 -80.89 39.48
CA ILE A 529 21.99 -81.17 40.63
C ILE A 529 22.77 -82.15 41.55
N ARG A 530 23.00 -81.74 42.78
CA ARG A 530 23.65 -82.47 43.83
C ARG A 530 22.79 -82.50 45.08
N ASN A 531 22.48 -83.67 45.58
CA ASN A 531 21.60 -83.90 46.73
C ASN A 531 20.24 -83.14 46.61
N GLY A 532 19.66 -83.11 45.38
CA GLY A 532 18.37 -82.43 45.14
C GLY A 532 18.44 -80.86 45.03
N GLN A 533 19.62 -80.30 45.13
CA GLN A 533 19.81 -78.81 44.98
C GLN A 533 20.47 -78.53 43.63
N LEU A 534 19.99 -77.49 42.95
CA LEU A 534 20.57 -76.95 41.72
C LEU A 534 21.78 -76.07 42.03
N LEU A 535 22.95 -76.46 41.52
CA LEU A 535 24.20 -75.70 41.66
C LEU A 535 24.61 -75.18 40.30
N ILE A 536 25.17 -73.99 40.29
CA ILE A 536 25.75 -73.33 39.11
C ILE A 536 27.28 -73.33 39.28
N LEU A 537 27.96 -74.11 38.45
CA LEU A 537 29.43 -74.17 38.42
C LEU A 537 29.90 -73.07 37.44
N ARG A 538 30.73 -72.19 37.90
CA ARG A 538 31.35 -71.15 37.09
C ARG A 538 32.80 -70.95 37.56
N ASP A 539 33.72 -71.03 36.62
CA ASP A 539 35.17 -70.84 36.89
C ASP A 539 35.73 -71.69 38.03
N GLY A 540 35.24 -73.00 38.10
CA GLY A 540 35.66 -73.91 39.12
C GLY A 540 35.07 -73.69 40.52
N LYS A 541 34.13 -72.80 40.64
CA LYS A 541 33.42 -72.46 41.90
C LYS A 541 31.96 -72.84 41.79
N GLU A 542 31.39 -73.24 42.92
CA GLU A 542 29.99 -73.62 43.06
C GLU A 542 29.19 -72.48 43.61
N PHE A 543 28.02 -72.18 43.02
CA PHE A 543 27.09 -71.16 43.49
C PHE A 543 25.69 -71.79 43.63
N ASN A 544 24.93 -71.32 44.57
CA ASN A 544 23.51 -71.63 44.68
C ASN A 544 22.67 -70.84 43.64
N VAL A 545 21.37 -71.15 43.58
CA VAL A 545 20.43 -70.49 42.61
C VAL A 545 20.24 -68.99 42.87
N LEU A 546 20.63 -68.46 44.02
CA LEU A 546 20.60 -67.07 44.40
C LEU A 546 21.90 -66.33 44.10
N GLY A 547 22.92 -67.03 43.52
CA GLY A 547 24.20 -66.48 43.14
C GLY A 547 25.23 -66.39 44.29
N SER A 548 24.97 -66.99 45.47
CA SER A 548 25.92 -67.08 46.58
C SER A 548 26.88 -68.22 46.36
N GLN A 549 28.18 -68.03 46.51
CA GLN A 549 29.22 -69.03 46.41
C GLN A 549 29.07 -70.00 47.57
N LEU A 550 29.14 -71.32 47.32
CA LEU A 550 29.05 -72.37 48.30
C LEU A 550 30.42 -72.86 48.74
#